data_d6c1962433b72b80e16495fd200f5130
#
_entry.id   d6c1962433b72b80e16495fd200f5130
#
_cell.length_a   1.000
_cell.length_b   1.000
_cell.length_c   1.000
_cell.angle_alpha   90.00
_cell.angle_beta   90.00
_cell.angle_gamma   90.00
#
_symmetry.space_group_name_H-M   'P 1'
#
loop_
_entity.id
_entity.type
_entity.pdbx_description
1 polymer ?
#
loop_
_entity_poly.entity_id
_entity_poly.type
_entity_poly.pdbx_seq_one_letter_code
_entity_poly.pdbx_strand_id
1 'polypeptide(L)' 'MKVPSNMTQEEVISIIKKVATRLAPKFTFAFFETEDIEQEAYLMAVEALERYEENRPLENFLFAHIGNRLKNFKRDNYYR' A
#
# COMPACT_ATOMS: atom_id res chain seq x y z
N MET A 1 12.08 6.39 4.90
CA MET A 1 11.38 5.99 3.66
C MET A 1 12.30 6.21 2.47
N LYS A 2 12.42 5.20 1.63
CA LYS A 2 13.27 5.31 0.45
C LYS A 2 12.51 6.02 -0.67
N VAL A 3 13.09 7.12 -1.18
CA VAL A 3 12.47 7.91 -2.25
C VAL A 3 13.20 7.64 -3.56
N PRO A 4 12.47 7.30 -4.66
CA PRO A 4 13.12 7.12 -5.95
C PRO A 4 13.86 8.38 -6.39
N SER A 5 14.93 8.19 -7.14
CA SER A 5 15.85 9.28 -7.50
C SER A 5 15.22 10.41 -8.31
N ASN A 6 14.15 10.09 -9.06
CA ASN A 6 13.49 11.07 -9.92
C ASN A 6 12.21 11.65 -9.31
N MET A 7 11.97 11.42 -8.02
CA MET A 7 10.75 11.87 -7.34
C MET A 7 11.08 12.59 -6.04
N THR A 8 10.17 13.45 -5.61
CA THR A 8 10.26 14.05 -4.29
C THR A 8 9.51 13.18 -3.28
N GLN A 9 9.83 13.36 -2.00
CA GLN A 9 9.14 12.66 -0.93
C GLN A 9 7.64 12.95 -0.97
N GLU A 10 7.27 14.20 -1.24
CA GLU A 10 5.87 14.62 -1.29
C GLU A 10 5.11 13.90 -2.42
N GLU A 11 5.75 13.73 -3.57
CA GLU A 11 5.15 12.99 -4.67
C GLU A 11 4.91 11.53 -4.29
N VAL A 12 5.89 10.92 -3.64
CA VAL A 12 5.78 9.53 -3.19
C VAL A 12 4.64 9.37 -2.19
N ILE A 13 4.56 10.26 -1.20
CA ILE A 13 3.51 10.22 -0.19
C ILE A 13 2.13 10.37 -0.84
N SER A 14 2.01 11.28 -1.81
CA SER A 14 0.75 11.48 -2.53
C SER A 14 0.31 10.21 -3.25
N ILE A 15 1.23 9.52 -3.90
CA ILE A 15 0.94 8.27 -4.61
C ILE A 15 0.53 7.18 -3.61
N ILE A 16 1.24 7.07 -2.49
CA ILE A 16 0.91 6.08 -1.46
C ILE A 16 -0.50 6.30 -0.93
N LYS A 17 -0.84 7.54 -0.62
CA LYS A 17 -2.19 7.87 -0.11
C LYS A 17 -3.26 7.53 -1.14
N LYS A 18 -3.01 7.84 -2.40
CA LYS A 18 -3.94 7.52 -3.48
C LYS A 18 -4.19 6.02 -3.59
N VAL A 19 -3.13 5.23 -3.57
CA VAL A 19 -3.23 3.77 -3.66
C VAL A 19 -3.96 3.22 -2.44
N ALA A 20 -3.58 3.65 -1.24
CA ALA A 20 -4.20 3.20 0.00
C ALA A 20 -5.69 3.53 0.03
N THR A 21 -6.05 4.74 -0.36
CA THR A 21 -7.45 5.19 -0.37
C THR A 21 -8.29 4.36 -1.34
N ARG A 22 -7.71 3.99 -2.49
CA ARG A 22 -8.43 3.19 -3.48
C ARG A 22 -8.58 1.72 -3.09
N LEU A 23 -7.57 1.17 -2.43
CA LEU A 23 -7.57 -0.25 -2.09
C LEU A 23 -8.28 -0.57 -0.78
N ALA A 24 -8.16 0.30 0.22
CA ALA A 24 -8.66 0.01 1.55
C ALA A 24 -10.13 -0.41 1.59
N PRO A 25 -11.07 0.27 0.90
CA PRO A 25 -12.49 -0.12 0.97
C PRO A 25 -12.76 -1.54 0.46
N LYS A 26 -11.87 -2.06 -0.39
CA LYS A 26 -12.04 -3.40 -0.96
C LYS A 26 -11.59 -4.51 -0.03
N PHE A 27 -10.89 -4.16 1.05
CA PHE A 27 -10.28 -5.14 1.94
C PHE A 27 -10.73 -5.00 3.38
N THR A 28 -11.80 -4.25 3.65
CA THR A 28 -12.38 -4.17 5.00
C THR A 28 -13.03 -5.50 5.37
N PHE A 29 -12.91 -5.87 6.64
CA PHE A 29 -13.53 -7.09 7.15
C PHE A 29 -13.58 -7.05 8.67
N ALA A 30 -14.52 -7.81 9.25
CA ALA A 30 -14.65 -7.96 10.70
C ALA A 30 -14.67 -6.60 11.41
N PHE A 31 -13.71 -6.36 12.31
CA PHE A 31 -13.63 -5.12 13.08
C PHE A 31 -12.73 -4.06 12.43
N PHE A 32 -12.17 -4.36 11.27
CA PHE A 32 -11.29 -3.42 10.58
C PHE A 32 -12.10 -2.48 9.71
N GLU A 33 -11.97 -1.20 9.98
CA GLU A 33 -12.60 -0.17 9.18
C GLU A 33 -11.67 0.27 8.06
N THR A 34 -12.19 1.06 7.11
CA THR A 34 -11.40 1.56 5.98
C THR A 34 -10.13 2.25 6.46
N GLU A 35 -10.22 3.07 7.50
CA GLU A 35 -9.08 3.80 8.02
C GLU A 35 -8.00 2.89 8.56
N ASP A 36 -8.39 1.78 9.19
CA ASP A 36 -7.44 0.79 9.69
C ASP A 36 -6.66 0.16 8.56
N ILE A 37 -7.37 -0.16 7.48
CA ILE A 37 -6.74 -0.78 6.31
C ILE A 37 -5.86 0.22 5.56
N GLU A 38 -6.26 1.50 5.52
CA GLU A 38 -5.41 2.54 4.93
C GLU A 38 -4.07 2.65 5.65
N GLN A 39 -4.09 2.58 6.98
CA GLN A 39 -2.86 2.62 7.77
C GLN A 39 -1.96 1.43 7.47
N GLU A 40 -2.55 0.22 7.41
CA GLU A 40 -1.79 -0.97 7.06
C GLU A 40 -1.21 -0.85 5.65
N ALA A 41 -2.00 -0.35 4.70
CA ALA A 41 -1.55 -0.16 3.33
C ALA A 41 -0.38 0.83 3.26
N TYR A 42 -0.44 1.88 4.05
CA TYR A 42 0.65 2.87 4.09
C TYR A 42 1.95 2.23 4.56
N LEU A 43 1.88 1.45 5.64
CA LEU A 43 3.07 0.75 6.15
C LEU A 43 3.62 -0.23 5.12
N MET A 44 2.73 -0.96 4.45
CA MET A 44 3.13 -1.89 3.39
C MET A 44 3.82 -1.16 2.25
N ALA A 45 3.33 0.03 1.91
CA ALA A 45 3.93 0.84 0.84
C ALA A 45 5.34 1.30 1.22
N VAL A 46 5.53 1.75 2.45
CA VAL A 46 6.84 2.18 2.91
C VAL A 46 7.84 1.02 2.83
N GLU A 47 7.42 -0.17 3.25
CA GLU A 47 8.27 -1.36 3.14
C GLU A 47 8.55 -1.71 1.67
N ALA A 48 7.54 -1.60 0.81
CA ALA A 48 7.67 -1.94 -0.60
C ALA A 48 8.66 -1.05 -1.32
N LEU A 49 8.79 0.21 -0.90
CA LEU A 49 9.73 1.15 -1.53
C LEU A 49 11.17 0.67 -1.45
N GLU A 50 11.52 -0.11 -0.43
CA GLU A 50 12.86 -0.67 -0.32
C GLU A 50 13.20 -1.65 -1.45
N ARG A 51 12.17 -2.21 -2.08
CA ARG A 51 12.30 -3.19 -3.16
C ARG A 51 11.92 -2.65 -4.52
N TYR A 52 11.50 -1.38 -4.57
CA TYR A 52 11.06 -0.78 -5.82
C TYR A 52 12.23 -0.58 -6.77
N GLU A 53 12.04 -1.01 -8.02
CA GLU A 53 12.98 -0.78 -9.11
C GLU A 53 12.39 0.30 -10.02
N GLU A 54 13.20 1.29 -10.36
CA GLU A 54 12.73 2.49 -11.07
C GLU A 54 12.45 2.26 -12.55
N ASN A 55 12.33 1.01 -12.98
CA ASN A 55 12.04 0.66 -14.37
C ASN A 55 10.56 0.54 -14.68
N ARG A 56 9.69 0.86 -13.72
CA ARG A 56 8.23 0.84 -13.94
C ARG A 56 7.55 1.91 -13.08
N PRO A 57 6.31 2.31 -13.43
CA PRO A 57 5.61 3.34 -12.68
C PRO A 57 5.37 2.93 -11.23
N LEU A 58 5.67 3.84 -10.32
CA LEU A 58 5.54 3.58 -8.89
C LEU A 58 4.11 3.24 -8.51
N GLU A 59 3.13 3.95 -9.05
CA GLU A 59 1.73 3.70 -8.73
C GLU A 59 1.32 2.27 -9.07
N ASN A 60 1.70 1.78 -10.25
CA ASN A 60 1.38 0.42 -10.68
C ASN A 60 2.05 -0.62 -9.80
N PHE A 61 3.31 -0.39 -9.47
CA PHE A 61 4.04 -1.27 -8.57
C PHE A 61 3.36 -1.37 -7.21
N LEU A 62 2.98 -0.22 -6.64
CA LEU A 62 2.35 -0.19 -5.32
C LEU A 62 0.96 -0.82 -5.34
N PHE A 63 0.17 -0.60 -6.40
CA PHE A 63 -1.14 -1.23 -6.50
C PHE A 63 -1.02 -2.75 -6.46
N ALA A 64 -0.12 -3.31 -7.25
CA ALA A 64 0.06 -4.76 -7.30
C ALA A 64 0.58 -5.30 -5.97
N HIS A 65 1.61 -4.67 -5.43
CA HIS A 65 2.27 -5.14 -4.22
C HIS A 65 1.35 -5.04 -3.00
N ILE A 66 0.74 -3.88 -2.80
CA ILE A 66 -0.13 -3.65 -1.66
C ILE A 66 -1.41 -4.48 -1.77
N GLY A 67 -1.96 -4.58 -2.99
CA GLY A 67 -3.15 -5.41 -3.20
C GLY A 67 -2.93 -6.85 -2.79
N ASN A 68 -1.78 -7.42 -3.17
CA ASN A 68 -1.44 -8.79 -2.79
C ASN A 68 -1.24 -8.93 -1.27
N ARG A 69 -0.57 -7.97 -0.65
CA ARG A 69 -0.34 -8.01 0.79
C ARG A 69 -1.64 -7.83 1.58
N LEU A 70 -2.54 -6.99 1.11
CA LEU A 70 -3.84 -6.82 1.77
C LEU A 70 -4.71 -8.07 1.66
N LYS A 71 -4.64 -8.78 0.54
CA LYS A 71 -5.32 -10.08 0.41
C LYS A 71 -4.82 -11.04 1.49
N ASN A 72 -3.51 -11.12 1.64
CA ASN A 72 -2.92 -12.01 2.63
C ASN A 72 -3.25 -11.56 4.05
N PHE A 73 -3.23 -10.27 4.30
CA PHE A 73 -3.59 -9.69 5.59
C PHE A 73 -5.03 -10.05 5.96
N LYS A 74 -5.96 -9.89 5.02
CA LYS A 74 -7.36 -10.23 5.26
C LYS A 74 -7.52 -11.72 5.54
N ARG A 75 -6.90 -12.57 4.73
CA ARG A 75 -6.96 -14.01 4.91
C ARG A 75 -6.40 -14.42 6.27
N ASP A 76 -5.23 -13.90 6.62
CA ASP A 76 -4.53 -14.29 7.85
C ASP A 76 -5.26 -13.85 9.11
N ASN A 77 -6.03 -12.77 9.04
CA ASN A 77 -6.73 -12.21 10.18
C ASN A 77 -8.22 -12.57 10.23
N TYR A 78 -8.78 -13.04 9.12
CA TYR A 78 -10.19 -13.36 9.03
C TYR A 78 -10.57 -14.59 9.84
N TYR A 79 -9.69 -15.57 9.87
CA TYR A 79 -9.96 -16.87 10.51
C TYR A 79 -9.41 -16.99 11.92
N ARG A 80 -9.13 -15.88 12.55
CA ARG A 80 -8.65 -15.89 13.93
C ARG A 80 -9.78 -15.88 14.93
#